data_a7b443177296dc625d872bf010dcdf25
#
_entry.id   a7b443177296dc625d872bf010dcdf25
#
_cell.length_a   1.000
_cell.length_b   1.000
_cell.length_c   1.000
_cell.angle_alpha   90.00
_cell.angle_beta   90.00
_cell.angle_gamma   90.00
#
_symmetry.space_group_name_H-M   'P 1'
#
loop_
_entity.id
_entity.type
_entity.pdbx_description
1 polymer ?
#
loop_
_entity_poly.entity_id
_entity_poly.type
_entity_poly.pdbx_seq_one_letter_code
_entity_poly.pdbx_strand_id
1 'polypeptide(L)'
;MLESEEKITEQAVDKSSAKLFPAGSVIMAMYGATIGKLGLLSQPSTTNQACCAIIQKDEIQSNYYILNWLIENREYVLSFRMGAAQENISQQIIRNLVVSIPKESDLKIFNQEMQPIYHLIKNLHQQNTKLREARDILLPKLMNGQIEV
;
A
#
# COMPACT_ATOMS: atom_id res chain seq x y z
N MET A 1 4.05 -1.88 0.42
CA MET A 1 4.36 -1.28 1.74
C MET A 1 4.84 -2.40 2.63
N LEU A 2 6.08 -2.35 3.08
CA LEU A 2 6.73 -3.41 3.87
C LEU A 2 6.71 -3.09 5.37
N GLU A 3 6.82 -1.83 5.72
CA GLU A 3 6.85 -1.34 7.09
C GLU A 3 6.07 -0.05 7.22
N SER A 4 5.62 0.22 8.43
CA SER A 4 5.04 1.50 8.87
C SER A 4 5.93 2.09 9.96
N GLU A 5 5.91 3.41 10.10
CA GLU A 5 6.62 4.11 11.18
C GLU A 5 6.09 3.73 12.56
N GLU A 6 4.77 3.51 12.64
CA GLU A 6 4.09 3.14 13.89
C GLU A 6 3.64 1.67 13.84
N LYS A 7 3.77 1.00 14.97
CA LYS A 7 3.32 -0.39 15.16
C LYS A 7 2.43 -0.46 16.40
N ILE A 8 1.41 -1.31 16.34
CA ILE A 8 0.53 -1.61 17.47
C ILE A 8 0.67 -3.08 17.86
N THR A 9 0.40 -3.39 19.11
CA THR A 9 0.44 -4.77 19.60
C THR A 9 -0.80 -5.56 19.17
N GLU A 10 -0.72 -6.88 19.14
CA GLU A 10 -1.88 -7.76 18.90
C GLU A 10 -3.00 -7.49 19.91
N GLN A 11 -2.65 -7.28 21.19
CA GLN A 11 -3.63 -6.91 22.22
C GLN A 11 -4.35 -5.58 21.93
N ALA A 12 -3.66 -4.62 21.31
CA ALA A 12 -4.27 -3.37 20.90
C ALA A 12 -5.27 -3.57 19.74
N VAL A 13 -4.99 -4.49 18.81
CA VAL A 13 -5.93 -4.89 17.76
C VAL A 13 -7.17 -5.51 18.39
N ASP A 14 -7.01 -6.48 19.29
CA ASP A 14 -8.11 -7.21 19.92
C ASP A 14 -9.01 -6.34 20.81
N LYS A 15 -8.42 -5.33 21.45
CA LYS A 15 -9.11 -4.44 22.41
C LYS A 15 -9.58 -3.12 21.81
N SER A 16 -9.45 -2.92 20.49
CA SER A 16 -9.83 -1.69 19.81
C SER A 16 -10.72 -1.95 18.59
N SER A 17 -11.12 -0.89 17.91
CA SER A 17 -11.82 -0.95 16.62
C SER A 17 -10.87 -1.13 15.42
N ALA A 18 -9.56 -1.32 15.65
CA ALA A 18 -8.60 -1.55 14.59
C ALA A 18 -8.90 -2.86 13.85
N LYS A 19 -8.88 -2.80 12.52
CA LYS A 19 -9.10 -3.98 11.69
C LYS A 19 -7.80 -4.43 11.08
N LEU A 20 -7.54 -5.74 11.15
CA LEU A 20 -6.42 -6.35 10.47
C LEU A 20 -6.82 -6.63 9.01
N PHE A 21 -6.12 -6.01 8.08
CA PHE A 21 -6.31 -6.21 6.65
C PHE A 21 -5.30 -7.25 6.14
N PRO A 22 -5.72 -8.17 5.25
CA PRO A 22 -4.84 -9.21 4.73
C PRO A 22 -3.73 -8.64 3.85
N ALA A 23 -2.65 -9.41 3.70
CA ALA A 23 -1.66 -9.14 2.66
C ALA A 23 -2.32 -9.08 1.29
N GLY A 24 -1.80 -8.22 0.40
CA GLY A 24 -2.39 -7.97 -0.91
C GLY A 24 -3.52 -6.93 -0.91
N SER A 25 -4.00 -6.46 0.25
CA SER A 25 -4.97 -5.34 0.27
C SER A 25 -4.37 -4.09 -0.33
N VAL A 26 -5.14 -3.38 -1.14
CA VAL A 26 -4.78 -2.06 -1.66
C VAL A 26 -5.20 -1.01 -0.63
N ILE A 27 -4.25 -0.18 -0.22
CA ILE A 27 -4.50 0.92 0.72
C ILE A 27 -4.46 2.23 -0.03
N MET A 28 -5.45 3.10 0.20
CA MET A 28 -5.49 4.46 -0.33
C MET A 28 -5.59 5.47 0.81
N ALA A 29 -4.71 6.47 0.80
CA ALA A 29 -4.79 7.60 1.71
C ALA A 29 -5.95 8.53 1.31
N MET A 30 -6.79 8.90 2.31
CA MET A 30 -8.02 9.64 2.08
C MET A 30 -7.92 11.13 2.43
N TYR A 31 -6.86 11.58 3.11
CA TYR A 31 -6.77 12.93 3.66
C TYR A 31 -5.42 13.61 3.40
N GLY A 32 -5.47 14.95 3.35
CA GLY A 32 -4.31 15.83 3.41
C GLY A 32 -3.33 15.70 2.24
N ALA A 33 -2.07 16.02 2.46
CA ALA A 33 -1.03 16.05 1.42
C ALA A 33 -0.74 14.70 0.74
N THR A 34 -1.22 13.61 1.34
CA THR A 34 -1.04 12.25 0.81
C THR A 34 -2.27 11.68 0.13
N ILE A 35 -3.34 12.48 0.00
CA ILE A 35 -4.61 12.05 -0.61
C ILE A 35 -4.38 11.37 -1.97
N GLY A 36 -5.02 10.23 -2.17
CA GLY A 36 -4.88 9.43 -3.38
C GLY A 36 -3.54 8.70 -3.52
N LYS A 37 -2.64 8.74 -2.52
CA LYS A 37 -1.48 7.84 -2.51
C LYS A 37 -1.94 6.41 -2.26
N LEU A 38 -1.34 5.49 -3.00
CA LEU A 38 -1.69 4.08 -3.01
C LEU A 38 -0.55 3.22 -2.48
N GLY A 39 -0.90 2.10 -1.89
CA GLY A 39 0.05 1.07 -1.46
C GLY A 39 -0.56 -0.32 -1.51
N LEU A 40 0.27 -1.33 -1.71
CA LEU A 40 -0.10 -2.74 -1.59
C LEU A 40 0.50 -3.29 -0.31
N LEU A 41 -0.32 -3.87 0.55
CA LEU A 41 0.15 -4.51 1.78
C LEU A 41 0.94 -5.78 1.44
N SER A 42 2.17 -5.88 1.94
CA SER A 42 3.01 -7.06 1.77
C SER A 42 2.81 -8.12 2.86
N GLN A 43 2.18 -7.73 3.96
CA GLN A 43 1.85 -8.56 5.12
C GLN A 43 0.56 -8.04 5.76
N PRO A 44 -0.13 -8.85 6.58
CA PRO A 44 -1.30 -8.39 7.31
C PRO A 44 -0.96 -7.16 8.16
N SER A 45 -1.77 -6.11 8.07
CA SER A 45 -1.50 -4.84 8.73
C SER A 45 -2.79 -4.12 9.10
N THR A 46 -2.72 -3.24 10.08
CA THR A 46 -3.80 -2.31 10.43
C THR A 46 -3.55 -0.94 9.80
N THR A 47 -4.60 -0.14 9.70
CA THR A 47 -4.49 1.27 9.30
C THR A 47 -5.31 2.13 10.26
N ASN A 48 -4.97 3.41 10.33
CA ASN A 48 -5.83 4.40 10.96
C ASN A 48 -6.98 4.82 10.01
N GLN A 49 -7.86 5.68 10.50
CA GLN A 49 -9.03 6.17 9.76
C GLN A 49 -8.66 7.05 8.54
N ALA A 50 -7.42 7.46 8.40
CA ALA A 50 -6.96 8.25 7.25
C ALA A 50 -6.74 7.41 5.98
N CYS A 51 -6.82 6.10 6.10
CA CYS A 51 -6.66 5.17 5.00
C CYS A 51 -7.90 4.32 4.76
N CYS A 52 -8.20 4.04 3.50
CA CYS A 52 -9.18 3.06 3.08
C CYS A 52 -8.48 1.81 2.58
N ALA A 53 -8.86 0.65 3.11
CA ALA A 53 -8.42 -0.64 2.59
C ALA A 53 -9.45 -1.18 1.58
N ILE A 54 -8.98 -1.51 0.40
CA ILE A 54 -9.74 -2.16 -0.66
C ILE A 54 -9.30 -3.63 -0.68
N ILE A 55 -10.24 -4.51 -0.37
CA ILE A 55 -9.99 -5.93 -0.16
C ILE A 55 -10.65 -6.71 -1.29
N GLN A 56 -9.92 -7.62 -1.86
CA GLN A 56 -10.45 -8.58 -2.80
C GLN A 56 -11.46 -9.50 -2.11
N LYS A 57 -12.64 -9.69 -2.72
CA LYS A 57 -13.69 -10.55 -2.16
C LYS A 57 -13.60 -12.01 -2.63
N ASP A 58 -13.06 -12.23 -3.79
CA ASP A 58 -12.96 -13.53 -4.42
C ASP A 58 -11.65 -13.64 -5.23
N GLU A 59 -11.29 -14.85 -5.64
CA GLU A 59 -10.06 -15.15 -6.38
C GLU A 59 -10.06 -14.59 -7.81
N ILE A 60 -11.23 -14.23 -8.35
CA ILE A 60 -11.38 -13.68 -9.69
C ILE A 60 -10.90 -12.21 -9.71
N GLN A 61 -11.14 -11.48 -8.62
CA GLN A 61 -10.72 -10.09 -8.52
C GLN A 61 -9.21 -10.03 -8.34
N SER A 62 -8.58 -9.06 -8.99
CA SER A 62 -7.15 -8.85 -8.92
C SER A 62 -6.82 -7.57 -8.15
N ASN A 63 -6.13 -7.71 -7.02
CA ASN A 63 -5.59 -6.55 -6.31
C ASN A 63 -4.59 -5.77 -7.17
N TYR A 64 -3.84 -6.46 -8.02
CA TYR A 64 -2.93 -5.81 -8.97
C TYR A 64 -3.71 -4.99 -10.01
N TYR A 65 -4.83 -5.54 -10.53
CA TYR A 65 -5.67 -4.82 -11.46
C TYR A 65 -6.27 -3.57 -10.82
N ILE A 66 -6.87 -3.69 -9.64
CA ILE A 66 -7.45 -2.58 -8.90
C ILE A 66 -6.39 -1.51 -8.59
N LEU A 67 -5.21 -1.92 -8.14
CA LEU A 67 -4.12 -0.98 -7.88
C LEU A 67 -3.71 -0.21 -9.14
N ASN A 68 -3.50 -0.92 -10.25
CA ASN A 68 -3.12 -0.28 -11.51
C ASN A 68 -4.24 0.61 -12.07
N TRP A 69 -5.50 0.16 -11.97
CA TRP A 69 -6.64 0.98 -12.36
C TRP A 69 -6.70 2.29 -11.56
N LEU A 70 -6.48 2.23 -10.26
CA LEU A 70 -6.44 3.43 -9.39
C LEU A 70 -5.26 4.35 -9.70
N ILE A 71 -4.10 3.79 -10.08
CA ILE A 71 -2.94 4.57 -10.51
C ILE A 71 -3.26 5.33 -11.81
N GLU A 72 -3.77 4.63 -12.81
CA GLU A 72 -4.09 5.18 -14.12
C GLU A 72 -5.22 6.22 -14.05
N ASN A 73 -6.24 5.95 -13.23
CA ASN A 73 -7.40 6.83 -13.07
C ASN A 73 -7.27 7.79 -11.88
N ARG A 74 -6.04 8.09 -11.44
CA ARG A 74 -5.78 8.91 -10.25
C ARG A 74 -6.48 10.26 -10.31
N GLU A 75 -6.40 10.97 -11.43
CA GLU A 75 -7.02 12.29 -11.57
C GLU A 75 -8.55 12.22 -11.53
N TYR A 76 -9.15 11.18 -12.13
CA TYR A 76 -10.57 10.91 -11.98
C TYR A 76 -10.97 10.69 -10.53
N VAL A 77 -10.24 9.87 -9.78
CA VAL A 77 -10.50 9.63 -8.36
C VAL A 77 -10.34 10.92 -7.55
N LEU A 78 -9.30 11.70 -7.83
CA LEU A 78 -9.05 12.96 -7.15
C LEU A 78 -10.07 14.06 -7.51
N SER A 79 -10.78 13.97 -8.63
CA SER A 79 -11.85 14.91 -8.96
C SER A 79 -13.03 14.89 -7.98
N PHE A 80 -13.18 13.82 -7.20
CA PHE A 80 -14.19 13.69 -6.15
C PHE A 80 -13.74 14.25 -4.79
N ARG A 81 -12.60 14.92 -4.70
CA ARG A 81 -12.13 15.56 -3.47
C ARG A 81 -13.15 16.58 -2.96
N MET A 82 -13.32 16.62 -1.66
CA MET A 82 -14.20 17.55 -0.96
C MET A 82 -13.41 18.29 0.12
N GLY A 83 -13.87 19.48 0.48
CA GLY A 83 -13.29 20.30 1.56
C GLY A 83 -12.36 21.39 1.06
N ALA A 84 -12.63 22.66 1.49
CA ALA A 84 -11.87 23.82 1.05
C ALA A 84 -10.54 23.99 1.83
N ALA A 85 -10.53 23.66 3.12
CA ALA A 85 -9.34 23.83 3.98
C ALA A 85 -8.52 22.54 4.10
N GLN A 86 -9.18 21.40 4.11
CA GLN A 86 -8.54 20.09 4.13
C GLN A 86 -9.26 19.16 3.16
N GLU A 87 -8.62 18.94 2.03
CA GLU A 87 -9.17 18.03 1.01
C GLU A 87 -9.22 16.60 1.54
N ASN A 88 -10.31 15.91 1.22
CA ASN A 88 -10.52 14.52 1.57
C ASN A 88 -11.35 13.78 0.52
N ILE A 89 -11.22 12.46 0.49
CA ILE A 89 -12.09 11.55 -0.24
C ILE A 89 -12.71 10.59 0.78
N SER A 90 -14.03 10.58 0.90
CA SER A 90 -14.69 9.69 1.85
C SER A 90 -14.65 8.22 1.39
N GLN A 91 -14.73 7.28 2.35
CA GLN A 91 -14.88 5.86 2.01
C GLN A 91 -16.10 5.58 1.14
N GLN A 92 -17.18 6.36 1.30
CA GLN A 92 -18.39 6.21 0.49
C GLN A 92 -18.12 6.53 -0.99
N ILE A 93 -17.33 7.57 -1.27
CA ILE A 93 -16.90 7.90 -2.64
C ILE A 93 -16.09 6.74 -3.22
N ILE A 94 -15.12 6.22 -2.46
CA ILE A 94 -14.28 5.09 -2.92
C ILE A 94 -15.12 3.84 -3.21
N ARG A 95 -16.11 3.53 -2.37
CA ARG A 95 -17.03 2.40 -2.58
C ARG A 95 -17.91 2.54 -3.83
N ASN A 96 -18.20 3.77 -4.23
CA ASN A 96 -19.06 4.07 -5.37
C ASN A 96 -18.27 4.25 -6.68
N LEU A 97 -16.93 4.11 -6.64
CA LEU A 97 -16.14 4.14 -7.88
C LEU A 97 -16.57 2.99 -8.80
N VAL A 98 -16.88 3.34 -10.03
CA VAL A 98 -17.23 2.37 -11.07
C VAL A 98 -15.95 1.91 -11.76
N VAL A 99 -15.59 0.65 -11.55
CA VAL A 99 -14.41 0.03 -12.15
C VAL A 99 -14.87 -0.98 -13.19
N SER A 100 -14.43 -0.81 -14.43
CA SER A 100 -14.68 -1.80 -15.49
C SER A 100 -13.80 -3.01 -15.24
N ILE A 101 -14.40 -4.16 -14.97
CA ILE A 101 -13.68 -5.42 -14.74
C ILE A 101 -13.57 -6.18 -16.06
N PRO A 102 -12.36 -6.52 -16.53
CA PRO A 102 -12.15 -7.37 -17.71
C PRO A 102 -12.75 -8.77 -17.53
N LYS A 103 -12.81 -9.52 -18.63
CA LYS A 103 -13.17 -10.94 -18.57
C LYS A 103 -12.17 -11.72 -17.69
N GLU A 104 -12.64 -12.80 -17.10
CA GLU A 104 -11.80 -13.65 -16.22
C GLU A 104 -10.52 -14.14 -16.92
N SER A 105 -10.62 -14.52 -18.21
CA SER A 105 -9.46 -14.92 -19.02
C SER A 105 -8.38 -13.84 -19.07
N ASP A 106 -8.80 -12.59 -19.27
CA ASP A 106 -7.89 -11.46 -19.44
C ASP A 106 -7.28 -11.05 -18.08
N LEU A 107 -8.07 -11.13 -17.00
CA LEU A 107 -7.56 -10.95 -15.63
C LEU A 107 -6.54 -12.02 -15.23
N LYS A 108 -6.72 -13.27 -15.65
CA LYS A 108 -5.74 -14.33 -15.40
C LYS A 108 -4.42 -14.03 -16.10
N ILE A 109 -4.45 -13.66 -17.37
CA ILE A 109 -3.25 -13.25 -18.12
C ILE A 109 -2.60 -12.06 -17.45
N PHE A 110 -3.37 -11.02 -17.14
CA PHE A 110 -2.86 -9.83 -16.46
C PHE A 110 -2.18 -10.19 -15.12
N ASN A 111 -2.80 -11.05 -14.32
CA ASN A 111 -2.23 -11.46 -13.03
C ASN A 111 -0.92 -12.26 -13.20
N GLN A 112 -0.84 -13.14 -14.20
CA GLN A 112 0.38 -13.90 -14.50
C GLN A 112 1.55 -12.97 -14.85
N GLU A 113 1.30 -11.90 -15.60
CA GLU A 113 2.32 -10.91 -15.96
C GLU A 113 2.68 -9.98 -14.78
N MET A 114 1.68 -9.55 -14.01
CA MET A 114 1.89 -8.58 -12.93
C MET A 114 2.48 -9.17 -11.66
N GLN A 115 2.15 -10.41 -11.32
CA GLN A 115 2.63 -11.06 -10.10
C GLN A 115 4.16 -11.07 -9.98
N PRO A 116 4.95 -11.50 -10.99
CA PRO A 116 6.40 -11.47 -10.90
C PRO A 116 6.96 -10.05 -10.79
N ILE A 117 6.32 -9.07 -11.42
CA ILE A 117 6.74 -7.67 -11.34
C ILE A 117 6.57 -7.15 -9.90
N TYR A 118 5.43 -7.37 -9.28
CA TYR A 118 5.19 -6.95 -7.89
C TYR A 118 6.05 -7.72 -6.89
N HIS A 119 6.36 -9.00 -7.15
CA HIS A 119 7.34 -9.74 -6.36
C HIS A 119 8.74 -9.15 -6.47
N LEU A 120 9.17 -8.76 -7.67
CA LEU A 120 10.44 -8.10 -7.89
C LEU A 120 10.50 -6.76 -7.16
N ILE A 121 9.47 -5.93 -7.28
CA ILE A 121 9.35 -4.65 -6.55
C ILE A 121 9.47 -4.88 -5.04
N LYS A 122 8.76 -5.87 -4.49
CA LYS A 122 8.84 -6.23 -3.07
C LYS A 122 10.26 -6.61 -2.67
N ASN A 123 10.93 -7.47 -3.43
CA ASN A 123 12.29 -7.91 -3.15
C ASN A 123 13.29 -6.74 -3.20
N LEU A 124 13.19 -5.88 -4.20
CA LEU A 124 14.03 -4.69 -4.32
C LEU A 124 13.83 -3.72 -3.13
N HIS A 125 12.59 -3.53 -2.69
CA HIS A 125 12.31 -2.74 -1.48
C HIS A 125 12.95 -3.34 -0.24
N GLN A 126 12.87 -4.67 -0.05
CA GLN A 126 13.50 -5.36 1.08
C GLN A 126 15.03 -5.23 1.03
N GLN A 127 15.64 -5.40 -0.13
CA GLN A 127 17.07 -5.20 -0.32
C GLN A 127 17.49 -3.77 0.00
N ASN A 128 16.76 -2.77 -0.49
CA ASN A 128 17.02 -1.37 -0.20
C ASN A 128 16.94 -1.06 1.29
N THR A 129 15.97 -1.64 2.03
CA THR A 129 15.88 -1.49 3.48
C THR A 129 17.12 -2.04 4.16
N LYS A 130 17.52 -3.30 3.83
CA LYS A 130 18.73 -3.93 4.39
C LYS A 130 20.02 -3.16 4.06
N LEU A 131 20.13 -2.62 2.85
CA LEU A 131 21.28 -1.81 2.45
C LEU A 131 21.34 -0.50 3.24
N ARG A 132 20.22 0.15 3.50
CA ARG A 132 20.15 1.34 4.37
C ARG A 132 20.56 1.01 5.80
N GLU A 133 20.04 -0.07 6.38
CA GLU A 133 20.44 -0.54 7.70
C GLU A 133 21.94 -0.83 7.78
N ALA A 134 22.48 -1.54 6.80
CA ALA A 134 23.92 -1.82 6.72
C ALA A 134 24.74 -0.53 6.63
N ARG A 135 24.34 0.42 5.79
CA ARG A 135 25.00 1.74 5.69
C ARG A 135 24.98 2.46 7.04
N ASP A 136 23.84 2.50 7.69
CA ASP A 136 23.66 3.26 8.93
C ASP A 136 24.43 2.63 10.11
N ILE A 137 24.71 1.32 10.06
CA ILE A 137 25.58 0.62 10.99
C ILE A 137 27.08 0.83 10.67
N LEU A 138 27.44 0.78 9.39
CA LEU A 138 28.84 0.79 8.97
C LEU A 138 29.43 2.20 8.93
N LEU A 139 28.66 3.18 8.48
CA LEU A 139 29.16 4.55 8.29
C LEU A 139 29.76 5.16 9.57
N PRO A 140 29.11 5.09 10.74
CA PRO A 140 29.69 5.58 11.98
C PRO A 140 30.99 4.86 12.37
N LYS A 141 31.08 3.55 12.12
CA LYS A 141 32.26 2.73 12.46
C LYS A 141 33.47 3.07 11.57
N LEU A 142 33.23 3.34 10.30
CA LEU A 142 34.22 3.82 9.37
C LEU A 142 34.73 5.23 9.76
N MET A 143 33.79 6.13 10.09
CA MET A 143 34.15 7.49 10.49
C MET A 143 34.93 7.56 11.82
N ASN A 144 34.71 6.60 12.72
CA ASN A 144 35.41 6.51 14.00
C ASN A 144 36.70 5.68 13.94
N GLY A 145 37.10 5.19 12.76
CA GLY A 145 38.29 4.36 12.60
C GLY A 145 38.20 2.96 13.24
N GLN A 146 36.97 2.49 13.53
CA GLN A 146 36.74 1.15 14.11
C GLN A 146 36.79 0.05 13.03
N ILE A 147 36.67 0.42 11.77
CA ILE A 147 36.79 -0.45 10.61
C ILE A 147 37.73 0.26 9.63
N GLU A 148 38.79 -0.43 9.19
CA GLU A 148 39.68 0.01 8.15
C GLU A 148 39.15 -0.49 6.79
N VAL A 149 39.33 0.30 5.72
CA VAL A 149 38.97 -0.04 4.34
C VAL A 149 40.19 -0.54 3.60
#